data_3867635fc4fb9e6cfe145492d05a2467
#
_entry.id   3867635fc4fb9e6cfe145492d05a2467
#
_cell.length_a   1.000
_cell.length_b   1.000
_cell.length_c   1.000
_cell.angle_alpha   90.00
_cell.angle_beta   90.00
_cell.angle_gamma   90.00
#
_symmetry.space_group_name_H-M   'P 1'
#
loop_
_entity.id
_entity.type
_entity.pdbx_description
1 polymer ?
#
loop_
_entity_poly.entity_id
_entity_poly.type
_entity_poly.pdbx_seq_one_letter_code
_entity_poly.pdbx_strand_id
1 'polypeptide(L)'
;MSDPATTTLAKIAERIRHDARAVLLVRHAERPPLSANDPTFGRDLPLTRRGVRDAMRFGRRMIRIFGDVEISLAAGANRRCMETAFCILRGMRLDWEDEGCAVSADPYLGGRSYYFADVAERMKLAGEGNYIESLNTYFKTGRQRGFSPLAPATSLLVGHLLWHYDAHLFVGVTHDINVACFLAGNGAVDSFTTDSWPHFLDAAVLIASPDGNTECRRVVHA
;
A
#
# COMPACT_ATOMS: atom_id res chain seq x y z
N MET A 1 -23.36 -11.62 3.66
CA MET A 1 -23.31 -10.14 3.63
C MET A 1 -21.84 -9.77 3.53
N SER A 2 -21.43 -8.93 2.55
CA SER A 2 -20.05 -8.44 2.45
C SER A 2 -19.79 -7.48 3.60
N ASP A 3 -18.64 -7.62 4.25
CA ASP A 3 -18.15 -6.69 5.26
C ASP A 3 -18.10 -5.27 4.67
N PRO A 4 -18.78 -4.26 5.28
CA PRO A 4 -18.82 -2.90 4.78
C PRO A 4 -17.43 -2.24 4.69
N ALA A 5 -16.45 -2.73 5.45
CA ALA A 5 -15.07 -2.25 5.41
C ALA A 5 -14.28 -2.76 4.19
N THR A 6 -14.85 -3.64 3.36
CA THR A 6 -14.18 -4.27 2.22
C THR A 6 -14.76 -3.85 0.87
N THR A 7 -13.93 -3.88 -0.18
CA THR A 7 -14.32 -3.64 -1.58
C THR A 7 -13.52 -4.51 -2.54
N THR A 8 -13.85 -4.47 -3.83
CA THR A 8 -13.14 -5.18 -4.89
C THR A 8 -12.60 -4.21 -5.94
N LEU A 9 -11.59 -4.62 -6.71
CA LEU A 9 -11.08 -3.79 -7.81
C LEU A 9 -12.17 -3.42 -8.83
N ALA A 10 -13.14 -4.30 -9.09
CA ALA A 10 -14.25 -4.02 -10.01
C ALA A 10 -15.15 -2.89 -9.49
N LYS A 11 -15.49 -2.88 -8.20
CA LYS A 11 -16.26 -1.78 -7.60
C LYS A 11 -15.49 -0.46 -7.58
N ILE A 12 -14.17 -0.50 -7.41
CA ILE A 12 -13.32 0.68 -7.52
C ILE A 12 -13.37 1.24 -8.95
N ALA A 13 -13.22 0.37 -9.97
CA ALA A 13 -13.28 0.78 -11.37
C ALA A 13 -14.64 1.40 -11.74
N GLU A 14 -15.74 0.88 -11.21
CA GLU A 14 -17.05 1.45 -11.38
C GLU A 14 -17.13 2.89 -10.82
N ARG A 15 -16.61 3.11 -9.61
CA ARG A 15 -16.59 4.43 -8.97
C ARG A 15 -15.75 5.46 -9.73
N ILE A 16 -14.59 5.05 -10.26
CA ILE A 16 -13.68 5.92 -11.03
C ILE A 16 -14.32 6.39 -12.34
N ARG A 17 -15.14 5.56 -13.00
CA ARG A 17 -15.86 5.94 -14.22
C ARG A 17 -16.88 7.05 -14.02
N HIS A 18 -17.20 7.39 -12.77
CA HIS A 18 -18.09 8.49 -12.37
C HIS A 18 -17.30 9.68 -11.79
N ASP A 19 -16.14 9.99 -12.36
CA ASP A 19 -15.25 11.11 -12.02
C ASP A 19 -14.65 11.08 -10.60
N ALA A 20 -14.71 9.95 -9.91
CA ALA A 20 -13.96 9.76 -8.68
C ALA A 20 -12.48 9.50 -8.97
N ARG A 21 -11.61 9.89 -8.04
CA ARG A 21 -10.18 9.50 -8.04
C ARG A 21 -9.93 8.44 -6.98
N ALA A 22 -9.01 7.55 -7.22
CA ALA A 22 -8.66 6.53 -6.24
C ALA A 22 -7.16 6.41 -6.02
N VAL A 23 -6.80 6.22 -4.75
CA VAL A 23 -5.44 5.88 -4.30
C VAL A 23 -5.46 4.44 -3.83
N LEU A 24 -4.73 3.55 -4.49
CA LEU A 24 -4.59 2.15 -4.15
C LEU A 24 -3.20 1.91 -3.55
N LEU A 25 -3.11 1.73 -2.23
CA LEU A 25 -1.87 1.35 -1.56
C LEU A 25 -1.75 -0.16 -1.47
N VAL A 26 -0.74 -0.73 -2.13
CA VAL A 26 -0.53 -2.18 -2.25
C VAL A 26 0.71 -2.59 -1.45
N ARG A 27 0.60 -3.60 -0.58
CA ARG A 27 1.77 -4.22 0.01
C ARG A 27 2.60 -4.90 -1.09
N HIS A 28 3.93 -4.75 -1.02
CA HIS A 28 4.85 -5.43 -1.95
C HIS A 28 4.56 -6.95 -2.02
N ALA A 29 4.92 -7.58 -3.14
CA ALA A 29 4.77 -9.01 -3.38
C ALA A 29 5.74 -9.85 -2.53
N GLU A 30 5.59 -11.17 -2.59
CA GLU A 30 6.35 -12.11 -1.78
C GLU A 30 7.87 -11.95 -1.96
N ARG A 31 8.58 -11.87 -0.83
CA ARG A 31 10.04 -11.84 -0.70
C ARG A 31 10.53 -13.02 0.14
N PRO A 32 11.80 -13.38 0.11
CA PRO A 32 12.37 -14.34 1.06
C PRO A 32 12.12 -13.92 2.51
N PRO A 33 12.08 -14.85 3.46
CA PRO A 33 12.03 -14.52 4.88
C PRO A 33 13.16 -13.56 5.28
N LEU A 34 12.85 -12.65 6.21
CA LEU A 34 13.85 -11.75 6.77
C LEU A 34 14.74 -12.55 7.72
N SER A 35 16.06 -12.45 7.53
CA SER A 35 17.01 -12.94 8.52
C SER A 35 17.04 -12.00 9.72
N ALA A 36 17.02 -12.54 10.93
CA ALA A 36 17.19 -11.77 12.16
C ALA A 36 18.53 -11.02 12.24
N ASN A 37 19.53 -11.51 11.50
CA ASN A 37 20.88 -10.92 11.46
C ASN A 37 21.11 -10.01 10.24
N ASP A 38 20.08 -9.70 9.45
CA ASP A 38 20.24 -8.80 8.31
C ASP A 38 20.34 -7.34 8.78
N PRO A 39 21.52 -6.69 8.66
CA PRO A 39 21.72 -5.33 9.14
C PRO A 39 20.92 -4.29 8.34
N THR A 40 20.43 -4.66 7.15
CA THR A 40 19.61 -3.78 6.27
C THR A 40 18.12 -3.95 6.52
N PHE A 41 17.73 -4.87 7.40
CA PHE A 41 16.33 -5.23 7.65
C PHE A 41 15.56 -5.55 6.36
N GLY A 42 16.23 -6.25 5.45
CA GLY A 42 15.65 -6.68 4.18
C GLY A 42 15.47 -5.55 3.16
N ARG A 43 16.12 -4.39 3.32
CA ARG A 43 16.03 -3.28 2.34
C ARG A 43 16.30 -3.78 0.93
N ASP A 44 17.35 -4.58 0.77
CA ASP A 44 17.86 -5.05 -0.52
C ASP A 44 17.35 -6.45 -0.92
N LEU A 45 16.44 -7.03 -0.12
CA LEU A 45 15.83 -8.31 -0.46
C LEU A 45 15.00 -8.20 -1.73
N PRO A 46 15.27 -9.06 -2.74
CA PRO A 46 14.47 -9.12 -3.96
C PRO A 46 13.14 -9.83 -3.72
N LEU A 47 12.28 -9.81 -4.73
CA LEU A 47 11.11 -10.68 -4.77
C LEU A 47 11.52 -12.15 -4.99
N THR A 48 10.68 -13.07 -4.50
CA THR A 48 10.77 -14.47 -4.91
C THR A 48 10.25 -14.63 -6.35
N ARG A 49 10.57 -15.78 -6.99
CA ARG A 49 9.97 -16.13 -8.29
C ARG A 49 8.45 -16.15 -8.26
N ARG A 50 7.86 -16.53 -7.11
CA ARG A 50 6.41 -16.48 -6.90
C ARG A 50 5.93 -15.03 -6.82
N GLY A 51 6.60 -14.19 -6.01
CA GLY A 51 6.29 -12.77 -5.89
C GLY A 51 6.27 -12.04 -7.23
N VAL A 52 7.28 -12.30 -8.09
CA VAL A 52 7.33 -11.75 -9.46
C VAL A 52 6.10 -12.18 -10.28
N ARG A 53 5.78 -13.48 -10.29
CA ARG A 53 4.61 -13.99 -11.04
C ARG A 53 3.29 -13.40 -10.54
N ASP A 54 3.14 -13.29 -9.23
CA ASP A 54 1.90 -12.83 -8.60
C ASP A 54 1.72 -11.31 -8.81
N ALA A 55 2.79 -10.50 -8.74
CA ALA A 55 2.76 -9.09 -9.09
C ALA A 55 2.41 -8.85 -10.56
N MET A 56 2.98 -9.64 -11.49
CA MET A 56 2.59 -9.57 -12.91
C MET A 56 1.14 -9.99 -13.15
N ARG A 57 0.64 -10.99 -12.41
CA ARG A 57 -0.77 -11.42 -12.48
C ARG A 57 -1.69 -10.32 -11.96
N PHE A 58 -1.31 -9.65 -10.88
CA PHE A 58 -2.01 -8.49 -10.35
C PHE A 58 -2.10 -7.38 -11.40
N GLY A 59 -1.00 -7.02 -12.08
CA GLY A 59 -1.00 -6.04 -13.18
C GLY A 59 -1.93 -6.42 -14.34
N ARG A 60 -1.87 -7.68 -14.81
CA ARG A 60 -2.80 -8.17 -15.86
C ARG A 60 -4.26 -8.09 -15.42
N ARG A 61 -4.55 -8.31 -14.14
CA ARG A 61 -5.90 -8.16 -13.61
C ARG A 61 -6.32 -6.70 -13.58
N MET A 62 -5.43 -5.79 -13.20
CA MET A 62 -5.69 -4.35 -13.20
C MET A 62 -6.08 -3.85 -14.58
N ILE A 63 -5.27 -4.08 -15.61
CA ILE A 63 -5.58 -3.60 -16.96
C ILE A 63 -6.90 -4.18 -17.50
N ARG A 64 -7.22 -5.43 -17.16
CA ARG A 64 -8.50 -6.06 -17.53
C ARG A 64 -9.71 -5.40 -16.87
N ILE A 65 -9.56 -4.93 -15.62
CA ILE A 65 -10.66 -4.35 -14.83
C ILE A 65 -10.81 -2.85 -15.11
N PHE A 66 -9.70 -2.12 -15.16
CA PHE A 66 -9.69 -0.67 -15.31
C PHE A 66 -9.72 -0.20 -16.77
N GLY A 67 -9.28 -1.05 -17.71
CA GLY A 67 -9.25 -0.71 -19.15
C GLY A 67 -8.40 0.52 -19.44
N ASP A 68 -9.02 1.53 -20.03
CA ASP A 68 -8.37 2.78 -20.47
C ASP A 68 -8.26 3.85 -19.36
N VAL A 69 -8.55 3.47 -18.09
CA VAL A 69 -8.36 4.39 -16.96
C VAL A 69 -6.89 4.77 -16.85
N GLU A 70 -6.61 6.07 -16.77
CA GLU A 70 -5.27 6.57 -16.54
C GLU A 70 -4.75 6.13 -15.17
N ILE A 71 -3.61 5.43 -15.16
CA ILE A 71 -3.00 4.86 -13.95
C ILE A 71 -1.59 5.42 -13.78
N SER A 72 -1.35 6.08 -12.64
CA SER A 72 -0.01 6.41 -12.18
C SER A 72 0.50 5.36 -11.20
N LEU A 73 1.80 5.05 -11.25
CA LEU A 73 2.43 4.02 -10.42
C LEU A 73 3.71 4.54 -9.77
N ALA A 74 3.80 4.42 -8.46
CA ALA A 74 5.00 4.73 -7.69
C ALA A 74 5.26 3.67 -6.61
N ALA A 75 6.44 3.68 -6.01
CA ALA A 75 6.81 2.73 -4.96
C ALA A 75 7.72 3.35 -3.89
N GLY A 76 7.69 2.80 -2.69
CA GLY A 76 8.76 3.03 -1.72
C GLY A 76 10.11 2.59 -2.27
N ALA A 77 11.19 3.29 -1.90
CA ALA A 77 12.53 3.09 -2.45
C ALA A 77 13.19 1.73 -2.15
N ASN A 78 12.57 0.89 -1.33
CA ASN A 78 13.09 -0.46 -1.05
C ASN A 78 12.98 -1.33 -2.30
N ARG A 79 14.02 -2.15 -2.54
CA ARG A 79 14.13 -3.01 -3.72
C ARG A 79 12.84 -3.81 -4.00
N ARG A 80 12.28 -4.50 -3.00
CA ARG A 80 11.05 -5.29 -3.15
C ARG A 80 9.81 -4.48 -3.56
N CYS A 81 9.72 -3.21 -3.13
CA CYS A 81 8.63 -2.33 -3.53
C CYS A 81 8.79 -1.90 -4.99
N MET A 82 9.99 -1.50 -5.38
CA MET A 82 10.31 -1.14 -6.77
C MET A 82 10.12 -2.33 -7.71
N GLU A 83 10.66 -3.51 -7.38
CA GLU A 83 10.48 -4.73 -8.18
C GLU A 83 9.00 -5.13 -8.31
N THR A 84 8.19 -4.96 -7.23
CA THR A 84 6.75 -5.22 -7.30
C THR A 84 6.07 -4.27 -8.26
N ALA A 85 6.36 -2.98 -8.19
CA ALA A 85 5.77 -1.97 -9.06
C ALA A 85 6.17 -2.21 -10.53
N PHE A 86 7.44 -2.51 -10.81
CA PHE A 86 7.87 -2.91 -12.15
C PHE A 86 7.15 -4.16 -12.66
N CYS A 87 6.95 -5.17 -11.81
CA CYS A 87 6.23 -6.38 -12.18
C CYS A 87 4.75 -6.10 -12.46
N ILE A 88 4.11 -5.22 -11.67
CA ILE A 88 2.74 -4.76 -11.92
C ILE A 88 2.66 -4.06 -13.26
N LEU A 89 3.53 -3.08 -13.50
CA LEU A 89 3.60 -2.35 -14.77
C LEU A 89 3.79 -3.28 -15.97
N ARG A 90 4.74 -4.22 -15.87
CA ARG A 90 4.97 -5.23 -16.89
C ARG A 90 3.76 -6.14 -17.12
N GLY A 91 3.01 -6.43 -16.07
CA GLY A 91 1.76 -7.20 -16.14
C GLY A 91 0.63 -6.43 -16.82
N MET A 92 0.59 -5.11 -16.70
CA MET A 92 -0.40 -4.23 -17.33
C MET A 92 -0.13 -4.03 -18.82
N ARG A 93 1.12 -4.12 -19.25
CA ARG A 93 1.56 -3.90 -20.65
C ARG A 93 1.83 -5.21 -21.34
N LEU A 94 1.22 -5.36 -22.50
CA LEU A 94 1.53 -6.47 -23.41
C LEU A 94 2.79 -6.20 -24.23
N ASP A 95 3.11 -4.91 -24.48
CA ASP A 95 4.24 -4.45 -25.27
C ASP A 95 5.18 -3.57 -24.44
N TRP A 96 6.38 -4.08 -24.16
CA TRP A 96 7.40 -3.49 -23.30
C TRP A 96 8.22 -2.36 -23.94
N GLU A 97 8.01 -2.05 -25.20
CA GLU A 97 8.89 -1.16 -25.98
C GLU A 97 8.66 0.35 -25.76
N ASP A 98 7.69 0.75 -24.94
CA ASP A 98 7.40 2.16 -24.66
C ASP A 98 8.31 2.73 -23.54
N GLU A 99 9.29 3.55 -23.94
CA GLU A 99 10.30 4.19 -23.07
C GLU A 99 9.70 5.19 -22.04
N GLY A 100 8.39 5.40 -22.00
CA GLY A 100 7.73 6.49 -21.28
C GLY A 100 7.18 6.20 -19.89
N CYS A 101 7.23 4.97 -19.36
CA CYS A 101 6.66 4.65 -18.05
C CYS A 101 7.73 4.24 -17.05
N ALA A 102 8.25 5.22 -16.35
CA ALA A 102 9.11 5.01 -15.20
C ALA A 102 8.28 4.84 -13.91
N VAL A 103 8.56 3.80 -13.14
CA VAL A 103 8.12 3.74 -11.76
C VAL A 103 8.95 4.72 -10.95
N SER A 104 8.32 5.72 -10.35
CA SER A 104 9.01 6.66 -9.48
C SER A 104 9.16 6.13 -8.06
N ALA A 105 10.29 6.46 -7.42
CA ALA A 105 10.46 6.21 -5.99
C ALA A 105 9.84 7.36 -5.19
N ASP A 106 8.90 7.04 -4.31
CA ASP A 106 8.26 8.01 -3.43
C ASP A 106 8.63 7.73 -1.96
N PRO A 107 9.29 8.68 -1.27
CA PRO A 107 9.72 8.51 0.11
C PRO A 107 8.54 8.35 1.09
N TYR A 108 7.35 8.89 0.79
CA TYR A 108 6.16 8.72 1.64
C TYR A 108 5.62 7.28 1.60
N LEU A 109 5.79 6.57 0.49
CA LEU A 109 5.49 5.15 0.37
C LEU A 109 6.49 4.26 1.13
N GLY A 110 7.65 4.80 1.50
CA GLY A 110 8.63 4.16 2.38
C GLY A 110 8.30 4.23 3.87
N GLY A 111 7.19 4.85 4.27
CA GLY A 111 6.71 4.92 5.66
C GLY A 111 7.07 6.21 6.40
N ARG A 112 7.69 7.19 5.75
CA ARG A 112 8.05 8.48 6.39
C ARG A 112 6.86 9.23 6.98
N SER A 113 5.65 8.98 6.49
CA SER A 113 4.44 9.60 7.03
C SER A 113 4.11 9.09 8.44
N TYR A 114 4.28 7.78 8.67
CA TYR A 114 3.81 7.15 9.89
C TYR A 114 4.86 6.97 10.98
N TYR A 115 6.14 6.90 10.60
CA TYR A 115 7.18 6.68 11.60
C TYR A 115 8.50 7.34 11.21
N PHE A 116 9.19 7.85 12.22
CA PHE A 116 10.52 8.46 12.10
C PHE A 116 11.56 7.80 13.01
N ALA A 117 11.15 6.81 13.80
CA ALA A 117 12.09 5.99 14.55
C ALA A 117 12.96 5.16 13.60
N ASP A 118 14.20 4.96 13.97
CA ASP A 118 15.10 4.06 13.28
C ASP A 118 14.48 2.66 13.17
N VAL A 119 14.80 1.95 12.10
CA VAL A 119 14.32 0.57 11.87
C VAL A 119 14.70 -0.34 13.04
N ALA A 120 15.91 -0.16 13.62
CA ALA A 120 16.36 -0.89 14.80
C ALA A 120 15.48 -0.67 16.02
N GLU A 121 15.05 0.58 16.27
CA GLU A 121 14.14 0.90 17.38
C GLU A 121 12.76 0.27 17.19
N ARG A 122 12.25 0.28 15.95
CA ARG A 122 10.98 -0.40 15.61
C ARG A 122 11.06 -1.92 15.83
N MET A 123 12.18 -2.53 15.45
CA MET A 123 12.39 -3.97 15.67
C MET A 123 12.54 -4.30 17.15
N LYS A 124 13.16 -3.44 17.94
CA LYS A 124 13.24 -3.58 19.40
C LYS A 124 11.84 -3.50 20.03
N LEU A 125 11.02 -2.53 19.60
CA LEU A 125 9.63 -2.43 20.04
C LEU A 125 8.80 -3.66 19.63
N ALA A 126 9.04 -4.21 18.43
CA ALA A 126 8.39 -5.43 17.96
C ALA A 126 8.88 -6.70 18.67
N GLY A 127 10.14 -6.72 19.18
CA GLY A 127 10.72 -7.85 19.93
C GLY A 127 10.30 -7.92 21.40
N GLU A 128 9.82 -6.83 21.97
CA GLU A 128 9.39 -6.75 23.38
C GLU A 128 7.92 -7.18 23.61
N GLY A 129 7.19 -7.56 22.56
CA GLY A 129 5.79 -7.95 22.63
C GLY A 129 5.22 -8.41 21.29
N ASN A 130 3.92 -8.65 21.26
CA ASN A 130 3.21 -8.93 20.02
C ASN A 130 3.16 -7.65 19.17
N TYR A 131 3.88 -7.66 18.05
CA TYR A 131 3.98 -6.51 17.13
C TYR A 131 2.62 -5.95 16.70
N ILE A 132 1.67 -6.83 16.36
CA ILE A 132 0.32 -6.43 15.93
C ILE A 132 -0.45 -5.81 17.10
N GLU A 133 -0.32 -6.34 18.31
CA GLU A 133 -0.97 -5.81 19.49
C GLU A 133 -0.44 -4.40 19.84
N SER A 134 0.87 -4.20 19.74
CA SER A 134 1.48 -2.88 19.89
C SER A 134 0.92 -1.87 18.90
N LEU A 135 0.78 -2.25 17.62
CA LEU A 135 0.20 -1.41 16.59
C LEU A 135 -1.31 -1.18 16.79
N ASN A 136 -2.06 -2.16 17.27
CA ASN A 136 -3.47 -1.98 17.64
C ASN A 136 -3.63 -0.93 18.75
N THR A 137 -2.69 -0.87 19.70
CA THR A 137 -2.65 0.20 20.71
C THR A 137 -2.42 1.56 20.05
N TYR A 138 -1.49 1.66 19.08
CA TYR A 138 -1.27 2.86 18.30
C TYR A 138 -2.51 3.27 17.51
N PHE A 139 -3.19 2.35 16.85
CA PHE A 139 -4.40 2.63 16.08
C PHE A 139 -5.52 3.16 16.98
N LYS A 140 -5.70 2.58 18.15
CA LYS A 140 -6.71 3.00 19.13
C LYS A 140 -6.41 4.35 19.79
N THR A 141 -5.15 4.62 20.13
CA THR A 141 -4.75 5.84 20.85
C THR A 141 -4.34 6.98 19.93
N GLY A 142 -4.03 6.68 18.67
CA GLY A 142 -3.46 7.61 17.69
C GLY A 142 -2.01 8.01 17.97
N ARG A 143 -1.36 7.44 19.01
CA ARG A 143 -0.01 7.83 19.45
C ARG A 143 0.81 6.63 19.90
N GLN A 144 2.08 6.61 19.51
CA GLN A 144 3.08 5.65 19.97
C GLN A 144 4.47 6.24 19.85
N ARG A 145 5.38 5.86 20.77
CA ARG A 145 6.79 6.29 20.69
C ARG A 145 7.41 5.81 19.37
N GLY A 146 8.12 6.71 18.68
CA GLY A 146 8.74 6.43 17.39
C GLY A 146 7.78 6.50 16.19
N PHE A 147 6.52 6.87 16.44
CA PHE A 147 5.51 7.08 15.40
C PHE A 147 5.01 8.52 15.41
N SER A 148 4.69 9.02 14.22
CA SER A 148 3.93 10.26 14.06
C SER A 148 2.51 10.06 14.61
N PRO A 149 1.84 11.10 15.11
CA PRO A 149 0.42 10.98 15.46
C PRO A 149 -0.39 10.49 14.24
N LEU A 150 -1.24 9.46 14.44
CA LEU A 150 -1.86 8.69 13.36
C LEU A 150 -2.69 9.57 12.41
N ALA A 151 -3.60 10.38 12.93
CA ALA A 151 -4.49 11.19 12.10
C ALA A 151 -3.75 12.26 11.28
N PRO A 152 -2.84 13.09 11.84
CA PRO A 152 -2.03 14.01 11.05
C PRO A 152 -1.15 13.31 10.00
N ALA A 153 -0.55 12.17 10.34
CA ALA A 153 0.26 11.40 9.41
C ALA A 153 -0.55 10.87 8.23
N THR A 154 -1.77 10.39 8.52
CA THR A 154 -2.70 9.92 7.49
C THR A 154 -3.16 11.06 6.58
N SER A 155 -3.54 12.20 7.16
CA SER A 155 -3.96 13.39 6.38
C SER A 155 -2.84 13.91 5.49
N LEU A 156 -1.59 13.92 5.98
CA LEU A 156 -0.41 14.29 5.20
C LEU A 156 -0.21 13.33 4.02
N LEU A 157 -0.28 12.02 4.25
CA LEU A 157 -0.11 11.03 3.20
C LEU A 157 -1.24 11.12 2.16
N VAL A 158 -2.50 11.20 2.59
CA VAL A 158 -3.66 11.37 1.70
C VAL A 158 -3.50 12.63 0.85
N GLY A 159 -3.19 13.76 1.48
CA GLY A 159 -2.95 15.02 0.78
C GLY A 159 -1.83 14.89 -0.25
N HIS A 160 -0.67 14.32 0.13
CA HIS A 160 0.44 14.09 -0.78
C HIS A 160 0.02 13.24 -1.99
N LEU A 161 -0.63 12.10 -1.78
CA LEU A 161 -0.99 11.18 -2.85
C LEU A 161 -2.06 11.74 -3.79
N LEU A 162 -3.03 12.48 -3.28
CA LEU A 162 -4.08 13.11 -4.11
C LEU A 162 -3.58 14.34 -4.88
N TRP A 163 -2.61 15.08 -4.35
CA TRP A 163 -2.06 16.28 -4.99
C TRP A 163 -0.92 16.00 -5.95
N HIS A 164 -0.07 15.02 -5.62
CA HIS A 164 1.15 14.77 -6.38
C HIS A 164 0.91 13.93 -7.63
N TYR A 165 -0.14 13.12 -7.63
CA TYR A 165 -0.46 12.21 -8.73
C TYR A 165 -1.82 12.55 -9.33
N ASP A 166 -1.82 13.10 -10.53
CA ASP A 166 -3.03 13.61 -11.21
C ASP A 166 -3.72 12.55 -12.10
N ALA A 167 -3.57 11.27 -11.81
CA ALA A 167 -4.26 10.20 -12.49
C ALA A 167 -5.59 9.84 -11.82
N HIS A 168 -6.52 9.24 -12.55
CA HIS A 168 -7.77 8.73 -12.00
C HIS A 168 -7.53 7.60 -11.00
N LEU A 169 -6.52 6.76 -11.25
CA LEU A 169 -6.07 5.73 -10.32
C LEU A 169 -4.57 5.89 -10.05
N PHE A 170 -4.21 6.19 -8.82
CA PHE A 170 -2.84 6.09 -8.34
C PHE A 170 -2.62 4.74 -7.66
N VAL A 171 -1.53 4.06 -7.99
CA VAL A 171 -1.10 2.80 -7.37
C VAL A 171 0.24 3.00 -6.67
N GLY A 172 0.24 2.95 -5.35
CA GLY A 172 1.43 3.07 -4.51
C GLY A 172 1.86 1.73 -3.93
N VAL A 173 3.04 1.23 -4.29
CA VAL A 173 3.56 -0.01 -3.68
C VAL A 173 4.35 0.31 -2.42
N THR A 174 3.96 -0.32 -1.31
CA THR A 174 4.48 -0.02 0.03
C THR A 174 4.62 -1.30 0.90
N HIS A 175 4.64 -1.13 2.21
CA HIS A 175 4.77 -2.19 3.21
C HIS A 175 3.45 -2.46 3.93
N ASP A 176 3.34 -3.62 4.57
CA ASP A 176 2.18 -4.04 5.36
C ASP A 176 1.79 -3.03 6.45
N ILE A 177 2.76 -2.53 7.20
CA ILE A 177 2.53 -1.54 8.24
C ILE A 177 1.92 -0.24 7.68
N ASN A 178 2.35 0.20 6.49
CA ASN A 178 1.80 1.41 5.88
C ASN A 178 0.37 1.20 5.41
N VAL A 179 0.06 0.02 4.85
CA VAL A 179 -1.32 -0.36 4.49
C VAL A 179 -2.20 -0.41 5.74
N ALA A 180 -1.71 -1.02 6.83
CA ALA A 180 -2.44 -1.10 8.10
C ALA A 180 -2.68 0.28 8.72
N CYS A 181 -1.63 1.13 8.79
CA CYS A 181 -1.75 2.50 9.29
C CYS A 181 -2.72 3.34 8.45
N PHE A 182 -2.70 3.17 7.12
CA PHE A 182 -3.58 3.89 6.21
C PHE A 182 -5.05 3.50 6.41
N LEU A 183 -5.34 2.20 6.56
CA LEU A 183 -6.67 1.70 6.86
C LEU A 183 -7.17 2.21 8.23
N ALA A 184 -6.36 2.08 9.27
CA ALA A 184 -6.72 2.51 10.61
C ALA A 184 -6.86 4.04 10.72
N GLY A 185 -5.94 4.79 10.12
CA GLY A 185 -5.95 6.25 10.17
C GLY A 185 -7.12 6.89 9.41
N ASN A 186 -7.69 6.18 8.43
CA ASN A 186 -8.91 6.59 7.72
C ASN A 186 -10.18 5.94 8.30
N GLY A 187 -10.12 5.27 9.44
CA GLY A 187 -11.27 4.68 10.10
C GLY A 187 -11.89 3.46 9.40
N ALA A 188 -11.16 2.83 8.48
CA ALA A 188 -11.66 1.65 7.77
C ALA A 188 -11.51 0.35 8.59
N VAL A 189 -10.57 0.32 9.55
CA VAL A 189 -10.29 -0.84 10.41
C VAL A 189 -9.84 -0.31 11.79
N ASP A 190 -10.40 -0.84 12.87
CA ASP A 190 -10.05 -0.44 14.24
C ASP A 190 -8.86 -1.24 14.80
N SER A 191 -8.70 -2.48 14.36
CA SER A 191 -7.63 -3.39 14.83
C SER A 191 -7.38 -4.51 13.84
N PHE A 192 -6.23 -5.17 14.01
CA PHE A 192 -5.82 -6.34 13.21
C PHE A 192 -5.54 -7.53 14.11
N THR A 193 -5.75 -8.72 13.58
CA THR A 193 -5.22 -9.99 14.08
C THR A 193 -4.11 -10.48 13.15
N THR A 194 -3.43 -11.55 13.49
CA THR A 194 -2.45 -12.20 12.60
C THR A 194 -3.08 -12.56 11.25
N ASP A 195 -4.30 -13.07 11.24
CA ASP A 195 -5.00 -13.51 10.03
C ASP A 195 -5.52 -12.33 9.19
N SER A 196 -5.87 -11.21 9.85
CA SER A 196 -6.36 -10.01 9.17
C SER A 196 -5.24 -9.00 8.83
N TRP A 197 -3.98 -9.25 9.27
CA TRP A 197 -2.85 -8.41 8.90
C TRP A 197 -2.65 -8.38 7.38
N PRO A 198 -2.33 -7.22 6.78
CA PRO A 198 -2.17 -7.14 5.32
C PRO A 198 -1.14 -8.16 4.80
N HIS A 199 -1.56 -9.10 3.95
CA HIS A 199 -0.70 -10.08 3.29
C HIS A 199 -0.05 -9.49 2.03
N PHE A 200 0.87 -10.24 1.38
CA PHE A 200 1.49 -9.81 0.12
C PHE A 200 0.45 -9.50 -0.94
N LEU A 201 0.58 -8.35 -1.59
CA LEU A 201 -0.35 -7.79 -2.57
C LEU A 201 -1.74 -7.41 -2.02
N ASP A 202 -1.99 -7.53 -0.71
CA ASP A 202 -3.16 -6.90 -0.10
C ASP A 202 -3.08 -5.38 -0.24
N ALA A 203 -4.25 -4.74 -0.34
CA ALA A 203 -4.31 -3.32 -0.60
C ALA A 203 -5.37 -2.60 0.27
N ALA A 204 -5.11 -1.31 0.46
CA ALA A 204 -6.10 -0.33 0.90
C ALA A 204 -6.43 0.59 -0.27
N VAL A 205 -7.69 1.00 -0.39
CA VAL A 205 -8.09 2.03 -1.34
C VAL A 205 -8.71 3.20 -0.61
N LEU A 206 -8.35 4.41 -1.01
CA LEU A 206 -9.07 5.63 -0.72
C LEU A 206 -9.71 6.12 -2.01
N ILE A 207 -11.01 6.33 -2.00
CA ILE A 207 -11.77 6.90 -3.11
C ILE A 207 -12.15 8.32 -2.73
N ALA A 208 -11.75 9.28 -3.54
CA ALA A 208 -12.11 10.69 -3.42
C ALA A 208 -13.17 11.03 -4.47
N SER A 209 -14.37 11.39 -4.03
CA SER A 209 -15.49 11.77 -4.89
C SER A 209 -15.38 13.25 -5.28
N PRO A 210 -16.01 13.69 -6.38
CA PRO A 210 -15.97 15.10 -6.83
C PRO A 210 -16.53 16.10 -5.82
N ASP A 211 -17.42 15.68 -4.94
CA ASP A 211 -17.98 16.48 -3.84
C ASP A 211 -17.03 16.67 -2.64
N GLY A 212 -15.79 16.15 -2.74
CA GLY A 212 -14.77 16.25 -1.71
C GLY A 212 -14.85 15.16 -0.62
N ASN A 213 -15.82 14.28 -0.67
CA ASN A 213 -15.94 13.18 0.27
C ASN A 213 -14.88 12.11 -0.04
N THR A 214 -14.30 11.52 1.01
CA THR A 214 -13.35 10.42 0.89
C THR A 214 -13.85 9.18 1.62
N GLU A 215 -13.59 8.03 1.03
CA GLU A 215 -13.94 6.73 1.58
C GLU A 215 -12.74 5.79 1.51
N CYS A 216 -12.36 5.19 2.64
CA CYS A 216 -11.26 4.22 2.69
C CYS A 216 -11.80 2.81 2.96
N ARG A 217 -11.30 1.83 2.22
CA ARG A 217 -11.67 0.41 2.35
C ARG A 217 -10.50 -0.52 2.14
N ARG A 218 -10.57 -1.71 2.73
CA ARG A 218 -9.67 -2.81 2.40
C ARG A 218 -10.10 -3.45 1.07
N VAL A 219 -9.13 -3.71 0.20
CA VAL A 219 -9.38 -4.42 -1.06
C VAL A 219 -9.21 -5.92 -0.82
N VAL A 220 -10.28 -6.66 -1.06
CA VAL A 220 -10.24 -8.13 -1.02
C VAL A 220 -10.01 -8.69 -2.42
N HIS A 221 -9.14 -9.68 -2.50
CA HIS A 221 -8.91 -10.42 -3.73
C HIS A 221 -10.07 -11.41 -3.92
N ALA A 222 -11.03 -11.03 -4.76
CA ALA A 222 -12.04 -11.96 -5.24
C ALA A 222 -11.55 -12.66 -6.52
#